data_5aa1564ac5225c1710e302402f56bb6d
#
_entry.id   5aa1564ac5225c1710e302402f56bb6d
#
_cell.length_a   1.000
_cell.length_b   1.000
_cell.length_c   1.000
_cell.angle_alpha   90.00
_cell.angle_beta   90.00
_cell.angle_gamma   90.00
#
_symmetry.space_group_name_H-M   'P 1'
#
loop_
_entity.id
_entity.type
_entity.pdbx_description
1 polymer ?
#
loop_
_entity_poly.entity_id
_entity_poly.type
_entity_poly.pdbx_seq_one_letter_code
_entity_poly.pdbx_strand_id
1 'polypeptide(L)'
;MQKLGIFIYSLGSGGAERVVATLLPILSLKFEVHLILMNDKISYEIPECQIHFLECSKPSENPILKFLKLPFLALKYKKLCRNLGIDTEFVFLNRPNYIALMAKVFGNKTRLVINECTTPSVMYVKNNFNSLANKFLISLLYPKADLILPNSKGNLEDLVENFNINPKKCEILYNAIDLENIEQKALEDIALKDKFILSVGRLDKGKNHALLIRAYARLKTDLKLVILGEGVLKDELLALIKELNLEEKVLLLGFDNNPYKYMAKCEFFAFASVFEGFSNVLIESLACSCAVVCTDHKSGARELFGDDEFGLLVEVDNENSMFQGLKTMLEDDKLRKAYKNKAKTRAKAFDKIKIARDALKYLLG
;
A
#
# COMPACT_ATOMS: atom_id res chain seq x y z
N MET A 1 -13.72 17.18 -22.76
CA MET A 1 -13.23 16.07 -21.90
C MET A 1 -13.73 16.36 -20.49
N GLN A 2 -14.23 15.35 -19.75
CA GLN A 2 -14.62 15.58 -18.36
C GLN A 2 -13.37 15.90 -17.50
N LYS A 3 -13.55 16.77 -16.50
CA LYS A 3 -12.48 17.19 -15.59
C LYS A 3 -12.44 16.33 -14.35
N LEU A 4 -11.32 15.64 -14.14
CA LEU A 4 -11.08 14.77 -12.98
C LEU A 4 -10.13 15.45 -12.00
N GLY A 5 -10.60 15.72 -10.78
CA GLY A 5 -9.74 16.12 -9.67
C GLY A 5 -9.19 14.89 -8.95
N ILE A 6 -7.89 14.63 -9.04
CA ILE A 6 -7.24 13.61 -8.22
C ILE A 6 -6.64 14.28 -7.00
N PHE A 7 -7.13 13.94 -5.80
CA PHE A 7 -6.68 14.56 -4.57
C PHE A 7 -5.99 13.56 -3.65
N ILE A 8 -4.72 13.81 -3.36
CA ILE A 8 -3.89 13.00 -2.47
C ILE A 8 -2.97 13.90 -1.63
N TYR A 9 -2.41 13.37 -0.53
CA TYR A 9 -1.55 14.15 0.35
C TYR A 9 -0.25 14.63 -0.34
N SER A 10 0.43 13.74 -1.03
CA SER A 10 1.66 13.99 -1.82
C SER A 10 1.81 12.90 -2.88
N LEU A 11 2.81 12.99 -3.72
CA LEU A 11 3.29 11.86 -4.55
C LEU A 11 4.71 11.43 -4.10
N GLY A 12 4.88 11.27 -2.78
CA GLY A 12 6.10 10.75 -2.18
C GLY A 12 6.32 9.26 -2.44
N SER A 13 6.93 8.54 -1.50
CA SER A 13 7.32 7.13 -1.67
C SER A 13 6.34 6.10 -1.10
N GLY A 14 5.07 6.48 -0.84
CA GLY A 14 4.06 5.60 -0.27
C GLY A 14 3.37 4.69 -1.28
N GLY A 15 2.63 3.69 -0.78
CA GLY A 15 1.91 2.73 -1.62
C GLY A 15 0.73 3.34 -2.39
N ALA A 16 -0.07 4.20 -1.74
CA ALA A 16 -1.20 4.88 -2.39
C ALA A 16 -0.71 5.88 -3.45
N GLU A 17 0.38 6.59 -3.16
CA GLU A 17 1.03 7.51 -4.09
C GLU A 17 1.53 6.79 -5.33
N ARG A 18 2.06 5.57 -5.18
CA ARG A 18 2.47 4.72 -6.29
C ARG A 18 1.28 4.31 -7.15
N VAL A 19 0.16 3.93 -6.54
CA VAL A 19 -1.07 3.58 -7.27
C VAL A 19 -1.56 4.76 -8.09
N VAL A 20 -1.60 5.97 -7.52
CA VAL A 20 -1.97 7.19 -8.24
C VAL A 20 -1.03 7.42 -9.42
N ALA A 21 0.30 7.41 -9.19
CA ALA A 21 1.29 7.61 -10.25
C ALA A 21 1.17 6.57 -11.37
N THR A 22 0.85 5.32 -11.03
CA THR A 22 0.65 4.22 -12.00
C THR A 22 -0.62 4.41 -12.84
N LEU A 23 -1.71 4.89 -12.24
CA LEU A 23 -2.99 5.09 -12.93
C LEU A 23 -3.06 6.40 -13.73
N LEU A 24 -2.33 7.43 -13.29
CA LEU A 24 -2.41 8.79 -13.80
C LEU A 24 -2.22 8.87 -15.33
N PRO A 25 -1.21 8.22 -15.95
CA PRO A 25 -1.05 8.26 -17.42
C PRO A 25 -2.26 7.75 -18.18
N ILE A 26 -2.92 6.71 -17.68
CA ILE A 26 -4.07 6.08 -18.35
C ILE A 26 -5.33 6.93 -18.15
N LEU A 27 -5.51 7.48 -16.94
CA LEU A 27 -6.64 8.38 -16.65
C LEU A 27 -6.54 9.67 -17.46
N SER A 28 -5.33 10.21 -17.69
CA SER A 28 -5.10 11.42 -18.51
C SER A 28 -5.45 11.23 -19.99
N LEU A 29 -5.58 9.99 -20.47
CA LEU A 29 -6.08 9.73 -21.83
C LEU A 29 -7.60 9.93 -21.95
N LYS A 30 -8.35 9.93 -20.85
CA LYS A 30 -9.81 9.98 -20.81
C LYS A 30 -10.37 11.23 -20.13
N PHE A 31 -9.58 11.85 -19.26
CA PHE A 31 -9.96 13.01 -18.48
C PHE A 31 -8.96 14.16 -18.66
N GLU A 32 -9.43 15.39 -18.55
CA GLU A 32 -8.57 16.53 -18.21
C GLU A 32 -8.26 16.42 -16.70
N VAL A 33 -7.03 15.98 -16.36
CA VAL A 33 -6.68 15.69 -14.97
C VAL A 33 -6.10 16.91 -14.28
N HIS A 34 -6.67 17.24 -13.12
CA HIS A 34 -6.16 18.20 -12.15
C HIS A 34 -5.67 17.44 -10.92
N LEU A 35 -4.35 17.39 -10.72
CA LEU A 35 -3.73 16.78 -9.56
C LEU A 35 -3.68 17.78 -8.40
N ILE A 36 -4.35 17.47 -7.29
CA ILE A 36 -4.44 18.33 -6.10
C ILE A 36 -3.63 17.71 -4.98
N LEU A 37 -2.67 18.44 -4.46
CA LEU A 37 -1.73 17.97 -3.42
C LEU A 37 -1.80 18.83 -2.17
N MET A 38 -1.47 18.25 -1.02
CA MET A 38 -1.28 18.92 0.26
C MET A 38 0.20 19.12 0.62
N ASN A 39 1.10 18.54 -0.15
CA ASN A 39 2.55 18.64 0.03
C ASN A 39 3.21 18.58 -1.35
N ASP A 40 4.31 19.31 -1.53
CA ASP A 40 5.03 19.47 -2.78
C ASP A 40 5.99 18.33 -3.12
N LYS A 41 6.07 17.31 -2.27
CA LYS A 41 6.95 16.16 -2.52
C LYS A 41 6.40 15.27 -3.64
N ILE A 42 7.10 15.26 -4.77
CA ILE A 42 6.81 14.38 -5.91
C ILE A 42 8.08 13.55 -6.17
N SER A 43 7.98 12.24 -6.03
CA SER A 43 9.09 11.28 -6.21
C SER A 43 8.87 10.33 -7.39
N TYR A 44 7.69 10.38 -8.01
CA TYR A 44 7.36 9.57 -9.18
C TYR A 44 7.37 10.42 -10.43
N GLU A 45 7.74 9.81 -11.56
CA GLU A 45 7.50 10.39 -12.88
C GLU A 45 5.99 10.39 -13.15
N ILE A 46 5.47 11.53 -13.54
CA ILE A 46 4.05 11.72 -13.85
C ILE A 46 3.89 12.38 -15.23
N PRO A 47 2.80 12.10 -15.96
CA PRO A 47 2.53 12.78 -17.22
C PRO A 47 2.31 14.28 -17.00
N GLU A 48 2.42 15.04 -18.04
CA GLU A 48 2.07 16.47 -18.00
C GLU A 48 0.60 16.64 -17.59
N CYS A 49 0.35 17.24 -16.45
CA CYS A 49 -0.97 17.54 -15.92
C CYS A 49 -0.94 18.81 -15.07
N GLN A 50 -2.12 19.39 -14.82
CA GLN A 50 -2.22 20.57 -13.98
C GLN A 50 -2.09 20.20 -12.50
N ILE A 51 -1.08 20.75 -11.82
CA ILE A 51 -0.84 20.50 -10.39
C ILE A 51 -1.28 21.70 -9.56
N HIS A 52 -2.06 21.42 -8.52
CA HIS A 52 -2.57 22.44 -7.59
C HIS A 52 -2.20 22.09 -6.15
N PHE A 53 -1.81 23.07 -5.35
CA PHE A 53 -1.52 22.89 -3.95
C PHE A 53 -2.62 23.47 -3.07
N LEU A 54 -3.29 22.60 -2.30
CA LEU A 54 -4.32 23.06 -1.36
C LEU A 54 -3.69 23.71 -0.13
N GLU A 55 -2.65 23.09 0.42
CA GLU A 55 -1.85 23.54 1.54
C GLU A 55 -0.45 22.92 1.43
N CYS A 56 0.60 23.64 1.85
CA CYS A 56 1.94 23.05 2.04
C CYS A 56 2.08 22.59 3.50
N SER A 57 1.40 21.52 3.87
CA SER A 57 1.40 21.03 5.25
C SER A 57 2.72 20.33 5.62
N LYS A 58 3.22 20.63 6.83
CA LYS A 58 4.42 19.96 7.35
C LYS A 58 4.04 18.63 8.02
N PRO A 59 4.80 17.53 7.81
CA PRO A 59 4.53 16.24 8.44
C PRO A 59 4.50 16.32 9.98
N SER A 60 5.33 17.17 10.58
CA SER A 60 5.48 17.37 12.04
C SER A 60 4.40 18.23 12.69
N GLU A 61 3.35 18.65 11.96
CA GLU A 61 2.29 19.48 12.51
C GLU A 61 1.48 18.74 13.59
N ASN A 62 1.12 19.47 14.66
CA ASN A 62 0.34 18.93 15.79
C ASN A 62 -0.97 18.26 15.28
N PRO A 63 -1.28 17.02 15.67
CA PRO A 63 -2.48 16.30 15.25
C PRO A 63 -3.78 17.08 15.52
N ILE A 64 -3.91 17.75 16.64
CA ILE A 64 -5.12 18.55 17.00
C ILE A 64 -5.30 19.68 15.99
N LEU A 65 -4.23 20.41 15.66
CA LEU A 65 -4.28 21.50 14.67
C LEU A 65 -4.66 20.95 13.29
N LYS A 66 -4.20 19.75 12.94
CA LYS A 66 -4.59 19.08 11.69
C LYS A 66 -6.10 18.87 11.60
N PHE A 67 -6.75 18.45 12.70
CA PHE A 67 -8.21 18.29 12.73
C PHE A 67 -8.95 19.63 12.71
N LEU A 68 -8.50 20.63 13.48
CA LEU A 68 -9.13 21.94 13.52
C LEU A 68 -9.10 22.67 12.18
N LYS A 69 -8.10 22.42 11.35
CA LYS A 69 -8.00 22.98 9.98
C LYS A 69 -8.95 22.36 8.97
N LEU A 70 -9.51 21.16 9.22
CA LEU A 70 -10.30 20.43 8.23
C LEU A 70 -11.47 21.25 7.65
N PRO A 71 -12.32 21.94 8.43
CA PRO A 71 -13.43 22.71 7.88
C PRO A 71 -12.96 23.86 6.96
N PHE A 72 -11.89 24.56 7.35
CA PHE A 72 -11.31 25.64 6.53
C PHE A 72 -10.75 25.09 5.21
N LEU A 73 -10.00 23.97 5.27
CA LEU A 73 -9.45 23.32 4.09
C LEU A 73 -10.56 22.78 3.18
N ALA A 74 -11.66 22.30 3.75
CA ALA A 74 -12.81 21.85 2.97
C ALA A 74 -13.48 23.00 2.19
N LEU A 75 -13.59 24.18 2.78
CA LEU A 75 -14.11 25.36 2.08
C LEU A 75 -13.16 25.82 0.97
N LYS A 76 -11.84 25.82 1.23
CA LYS A 76 -10.81 26.13 0.23
C LYS A 76 -10.84 25.14 -0.93
N TYR A 77 -10.93 23.85 -0.62
CA TYR A 77 -11.02 22.75 -1.58
C TYR A 77 -12.30 22.87 -2.45
N LYS A 78 -13.46 23.10 -1.84
CA LYS A 78 -14.71 23.36 -2.55
C LYS A 78 -14.59 24.53 -3.54
N LYS A 79 -13.97 25.65 -3.11
CA LYS A 79 -13.73 26.81 -3.97
C LYS A 79 -12.80 26.42 -5.14
N LEU A 80 -11.74 25.66 -4.87
CA LEU A 80 -10.80 25.20 -5.88
C LEU A 80 -11.52 24.33 -6.93
N CYS A 81 -12.25 23.29 -6.50
CA CYS A 81 -13.00 22.41 -7.43
C CYS A 81 -13.98 23.19 -8.30
N ARG A 82 -14.69 24.14 -7.72
CA ARG A 82 -15.62 25.01 -8.47
C ARG A 82 -14.88 25.88 -9.49
N ASN A 83 -13.76 26.48 -9.14
CA ASN A 83 -13.00 27.37 -10.02
C ASN A 83 -12.37 26.60 -11.18
N LEU A 84 -11.96 25.36 -10.95
CA LEU A 84 -11.41 24.46 -11.97
C LEU A 84 -12.49 23.79 -12.83
N GLY A 85 -13.75 23.81 -12.36
CA GLY A 85 -14.86 23.14 -13.04
C GLY A 85 -14.74 21.61 -12.98
N ILE A 86 -14.30 21.06 -11.81
CA ILE A 86 -14.16 19.62 -11.63
C ILE A 86 -15.54 18.94 -11.71
N ASP A 87 -15.65 17.91 -12.51
CA ASP A 87 -16.87 17.08 -12.65
C ASP A 87 -16.86 15.91 -11.65
N THR A 88 -15.73 15.20 -11.57
CA THR A 88 -15.53 14.02 -10.72
C THR A 88 -14.27 14.19 -9.87
N GLU A 89 -14.35 13.82 -8.60
CA GLU A 89 -13.24 13.79 -7.67
C GLU A 89 -12.84 12.34 -7.37
N PHE A 90 -11.54 12.03 -7.45
CA PHE A 90 -10.96 10.76 -7.04
C PHE A 90 -9.95 11.02 -5.93
N VAL A 91 -10.29 10.65 -4.71
CA VAL A 91 -9.57 11.10 -3.50
C VAL A 91 -8.94 9.92 -2.77
N PHE A 92 -7.70 10.10 -2.34
CA PHE A 92 -6.90 9.06 -1.71
C PHE A 92 -6.41 9.50 -0.34
N LEU A 93 -6.34 8.56 0.61
CA LEU A 93 -5.87 8.74 1.97
C LEU A 93 -6.83 9.52 2.87
N ASN A 94 -6.80 9.22 4.18
CA ASN A 94 -7.80 9.65 5.14
C ASN A 94 -7.98 11.17 5.22
N ARG A 95 -6.88 11.95 5.31
CA ARG A 95 -7.00 13.41 5.45
C ARG A 95 -7.60 14.09 4.21
N PRO A 96 -7.13 13.83 2.98
CA PRO A 96 -7.81 14.26 1.76
C PRO A 96 -9.27 13.81 1.69
N ASN A 97 -9.57 12.53 2.03
CA ASN A 97 -10.93 12.02 2.08
C ASN A 97 -11.82 12.87 3.01
N TYR A 98 -11.37 13.17 4.23
CA TYR A 98 -12.14 14.02 5.16
C TYR A 98 -12.39 15.42 4.61
N ILE A 99 -11.38 16.04 3.98
CA ILE A 99 -11.49 17.39 3.38
C ILE A 99 -12.53 17.39 2.25
N ALA A 100 -12.46 16.44 1.33
CA ALA A 100 -13.39 16.34 0.20
C ALA A 100 -14.81 16.01 0.67
N LEU A 101 -14.96 15.09 1.62
CA LEU A 101 -16.26 14.75 2.21
C LEU A 101 -16.89 15.91 2.97
N MET A 102 -16.11 16.67 3.76
CA MET A 102 -16.60 17.90 4.39
C MET A 102 -16.97 18.96 3.34
N ALA A 103 -16.20 19.10 2.25
CA ALA A 103 -16.55 20.01 1.16
C ALA A 103 -17.91 19.63 0.54
N LYS A 104 -18.18 18.31 0.40
CA LYS A 104 -19.49 17.82 -0.06
C LYS A 104 -20.61 18.19 0.92
N VAL A 105 -20.40 18.03 2.23
CA VAL A 105 -21.36 18.48 3.27
C VAL A 105 -21.59 19.99 3.17
N PHE A 106 -20.58 20.77 2.84
CA PHE A 106 -20.69 22.22 2.62
C PHE A 106 -21.27 22.60 1.26
N GLY A 107 -21.79 21.62 0.49
CA GLY A 107 -22.50 21.85 -0.76
C GLY A 107 -21.58 21.84 -2.00
N ASN A 108 -20.45 21.13 -1.99
CA ASN A 108 -19.76 20.76 -3.22
C ASN A 108 -20.61 19.73 -3.97
N LYS A 109 -20.91 19.98 -5.26
CA LYS A 109 -21.85 19.16 -6.04
C LYS A 109 -21.18 18.15 -6.98
N THR A 110 -19.85 18.13 -6.99
CA THR A 110 -19.06 17.18 -7.78
C THR A 110 -19.36 15.73 -7.39
N ARG A 111 -19.22 14.80 -8.32
CA ARG A 111 -19.24 13.38 -8.00
C ARG A 111 -17.98 13.04 -7.20
N LEU A 112 -18.16 12.53 -5.98
CA LEU A 112 -17.06 12.24 -5.05
C LEU A 112 -16.84 10.75 -4.90
N VAL A 113 -15.71 10.27 -5.41
CA VAL A 113 -15.23 8.89 -5.28
C VAL A 113 -14.02 8.91 -4.34
N ILE A 114 -14.08 8.21 -3.22
CA ILE A 114 -12.97 8.10 -2.27
C ILE A 114 -12.35 6.71 -2.31
N ASN A 115 -11.04 6.63 -2.19
CA ASN A 115 -10.33 5.36 -2.05
C ASN A 115 -9.89 5.15 -0.59
N GLU A 116 -10.15 3.94 -0.04
CA GLU A 116 -9.66 3.52 1.27
C GLU A 116 -8.55 2.47 1.09
N CYS A 117 -7.34 2.85 1.50
CA CYS A 117 -6.13 2.06 1.30
C CYS A 117 -5.69 1.28 2.55
N THR A 118 -6.44 1.35 3.64
CA THR A 118 -6.06 0.77 4.93
C THR A 118 -7.20 -0.02 5.55
N THR A 119 -6.93 -0.75 6.64
CA THR A 119 -7.95 -1.37 7.49
C THR A 119 -8.15 -0.47 8.71
N PRO A 120 -9.15 0.45 8.71
CA PRO A 120 -9.25 1.48 9.73
C PRO A 120 -9.45 0.94 11.15
N SER A 121 -10.18 -0.18 11.36
CA SER A 121 -10.37 -0.77 12.68
C SER A 121 -9.05 -1.23 13.31
N VAL A 122 -8.14 -1.75 12.49
CA VAL A 122 -6.80 -2.21 12.91
C VAL A 122 -5.84 -1.04 13.04
N MET A 123 -5.90 -0.06 12.16
CA MET A 123 -5.04 1.12 12.19
C MET A 123 -5.32 2.00 13.42
N TYR A 124 -6.58 2.13 13.82
CA TYR A 124 -7.03 2.99 14.91
C TYR A 124 -7.42 2.20 16.17
N VAL A 125 -6.64 1.19 16.56
CA VAL A 125 -6.89 0.35 17.75
C VAL A 125 -6.71 1.12 19.07
N LYS A 126 -5.76 2.07 19.11
CA LYS A 126 -5.41 2.77 20.37
C LYS A 126 -6.54 3.68 20.85
N ASN A 127 -6.84 3.65 22.16
CA ASN A 127 -7.78 4.56 22.81
C ASN A 127 -7.14 5.95 23.08
N ASN A 128 -6.71 6.62 22.01
CA ASN A 128 -6.21 7.98 22.09
C ASN A 128 -7.08 8.89 21.21
N PHE A 129 -6.95 10.20 21.41
CA PHE A 129 -7.72 11.22 20.69
C PHE A 129 -7.65 11.04 19.17
N ASN A 130 -6.46 10.77 18.63
CA ASN A 130 -6.28 10.60 17.18
C ASN A 130 -7.08 9.41 16.64
N SER A 131 -7.04 8.26 17.31
CA SER A 131 -7.78 7.06 16.89
C SER A 131 -9.29 7.27 16.99
N LEU A 132 -9.76 7.85 18.10
CA LEU A 132 -11.19 8.13 18.31
C LEU A 132 -11.72 9.14 17.28
N ALA A 133 -10.97 10.23 17.04
CA ALA A 133 -11.35 11.24 16.05
C ALA A 133 -11.42 10.66 14.62
N ASN A 134 -10.43 9.81 14.23
CA ASN A 134 -10.48 9.17 12.91
C ASN A 134 -11.65 8.21 12.78
N LYS A 135 -11.91 7.35 13.78
CA LYS A 135 -13.09 6.45 13.78
C LYS A 135 -14.38 7.23 13.63
N PHE A 136 -14.54 8.30 14.41
CA PHE A 136 -15.70 9.18 14.34
C PHE A 136 -15.87 9.82 12.95
N LEU A 137 -14.78 10.36 12.38
CA LEU A 137 -14.83 11.01 11.06
C LEU A 137 -15.14 10.00 9.95
N ILE A 138 -14.62 8.78 10.02
CA ILE A 138 -14.95 7.72 9.04
C ILE A 138 -16.44 7.41 9.13
N SER A 139 -16.97 7.10 10.30
CA SER A 139 -18.41 6.77 10.47
C SER A 139 -19.33 7.92 10.07
N LEU A 140 -18.94 9.18 10.31
CA LEU A 140 -19.77 10.35 10.02
C LEU A 140 -19.71 10.77 8.56
N LEU A 141 -18.50 10.78 7.98
CA LEU A 141 -18.27 11.41 6.67
C LEU A 141 -18.31 10.42 5.51
N TYR A 142 -17.79 9.21 5.63
CA TYR A 142 -17.73 8.23 4.52
C TYR A 142 -19.10 7.94 3.90
N PRO A 143 -20.21 7.85 4.68
CA PRO A 143 -21.56 7.70 4.09
C PRO A 143 -21.97 8.83 3.12
N LYS A 144 -21.26 9.97 3.12
CA LYS A 144 -21.50 11.12 2.22
C LYS A 144 -20.82 10.99 0.85
N ALA A 145 -19.90 10.04 0.68
CA ALA A 145 -19.33 9.72 -0.63
C ALA A 145 -20.42 9.22 -1.61
N ASP A 146 -20.23 9.50 -2.89
CA ASP A 146 -21.07 8.87 -3.93
C ASP A 146 -20.63 7.43 -4.16
N LEU A 147 -19.32 7.15 -4.06
CA LEU A 147 -18.74 5.83 -4.15
C LEU A 147 -17.50 5.73 -3.24
N ILE A 148 -17.32 4.59 -2.60
CA ILE A 148 -16.14 4.26 -1.80
C ILE A 148 -15.43 3.09 -2.47
N LEU A 149 -14.13 3.21 -2.67
CA LEU A 149 -13.29 2.20 -3.30
C LEU A 149 -12.27 1.65 -2.30
N PRO A 150 -12.64 0.68 -1.42
CA PRO A 150 -11.65 -0.05 -0.63
C PRO A 150 -10.74 -0.85 -1.57
N ASN A 151 -9.45 -0.95 -1.21
CA ASN A 151 -8.46 -1.63 -2.05
C ASN A 151 -8.37 -3.15 -1.82
N SER A 152 -9.26 -3.72 -0.99
CA SER A 152 -9.38 -5.15 -0.75
C SER A 152 -10.78 -5.52 -0.24
N LYS A 153 -11.13 -6.78 -0.37
CA LYS A 153 -12.36 -7.32 0.22
C LYS A 153 -12.35 -7.17 1.75
N GLY A 154 -11.21 -7.47 2.39
CA GLY A 154 -11.08 -7.30 3.85
C GLY A 154 -11.25 -5.85 4.30
N ASN A 155 -10.82 -4.85 3.52
CA ASN A 155 -11.09 -3.44 3.82
C ASN A 155 -12.55 -3.07 3.62
N LEU A 156 -13.22 -3.64 2.62
CA LEU A 156 -14.67 -3.48 2.44
C LEU A 156 -15.43 -4.03 3.65
N GLU A 157 -15.12 -5.26 4.05
CA GLU A 157 -15.72 -5.92 5.21
C GLU A 157 -15.49 -5.09 6.48
N ASP A 158 -14.28 -4.57 6.68
CA ASP A 158 -13.94 -3.70 7.82
C ASP A 158 -14.80 -2.42 7.85
N LEU A 159 -14.99 -1.75 6.72
CA LEU A 159 -15.85 -0.57 6.63
C LEU A 159 -17.30 -0.87 6.94
N VAL A 160 -17.82 -1.99 6.46
CA VAL A 160 -19.21 -2.41 6.70
C VAL A 160 -19.43 -2.81 8.15
N GLU A 161 -18.59 -3.69 8.69
CA GLU A 161 -18.77 -4.27 10.02
C GLU A 161 -18.46 -3.28 11.16
N ASN A 162 -17.39 -2.49 11.02
CA ASN A 162 -16.88 -1.64 12.10
C ASN A 162 -17.27 -0.17 11.99
N PHE A 163 -17.71 0.29 10.80
CA PHE A 163 -18.05 1.70 10.55
C PHE A 163 -19.47 1.88 10.00
N ASN A 164 -20.24 0.80 9.88
CA ASN A 164 -21.62 0.80 9.40
C ASN A 164 -21.78 1.48 8.02
N ILE A 165 -20.82 1.27 7.12
CA ILE A 165 -20.88 1.77 5.76
C ILE A 165 -21.78 0.87 4.92
N ASN A 166 -22.68 1.49 4.14
CA ASN A 166 -23.57 0.76 3.25
C ASN A 166 -22.77 0.07 2.13
N PRO A 167 -22.77 -1.28 2.03
CA PRO A 167 -22.02 -2.00 1.02
C PRO A 167 -22.43 -1.65 -0.42
N LYS A 168 -23.65 -1.17 -0.65
CA LYS A 168 -24.10 -0.71 -1.99
C LYS A 168 -23.34 0.55 -2.48
N LYS A 169 -22.65 1.25 -1.59
CA LYS A 169 -21.79 2.37 -1.92
C LYS A 169 -20.32 1.99 -2.09
N CYS A 170 -20.00 0.71 -2.00
CA CYS A 170 -18.63 0.21 -2.04
C CYS A 170 -18.43 -0.68 -3.27
N GLU A 171 -17.31 -0.45 -3.95
CA GLU A 171 -16.78 -1.33 -5.01
C GLU A 171 -15.29 -1.53 -4.74
N ILE A 172 -14.75 -2.70 -5.03
CA ILE A 172 -13.33 -2.97 -4.78
C ILE A 172 -12.50 -2.43 -5.95
N LEU A 173 -11.48 -1.62 -5.63
CA LEU A 173 -10.47 -1.20 -6.58
C LEU A 173 -9.09 -1.62 -6.05
N TYR A 174 -8.57 -2.74 -6.53
CA TYR A 174 -7.25 -3.22 -6.16
C TYR A 174 -6.14 -2.25 -6.57
N ASN A 175 -5.00 -2.36 -5.89
CA ASN A 175 -3.83 -1.58 -6.23
C ASN A 175 -3.28 -1.99 -7.60
N ALA A 176 -2.96 -0.99 -8.42
CA ALA A 176 -2.36 -1.18 -9.74
C ALA A 176 -0.84 -1.30 -9.65
N ILE A 177 -0.26 -2.22 -10.41
CA ILE A 177 1.18 -2.30 -10.66
C ILE A 177 1.50 -2.15 -12.15
N ASP A 178 2.66 -1.63 -12.45
CA ASP A 178 3.21 -1.53 -13.80
C ASP A 178 4.08 -2.74 -14.10
N LEU A 179 3.49 -3.81 -14.64
CA LEU A 179 4.18 -5.05 -14.92
C LEU A 179 5.37 -4.87 -15.87
N GLU A 180 5.22 -4.05 -16.91
CA GLU A 180 6.25 -3.81 -17.91
C GLU A 180 7.48 -3.12 -17.27
N ASN A 181 7.25 -2.06 -16.49
CA ASN A 181 8.31 -1.36 -15.76
C ASN A 181 8.99 -2.27 -14.72
N ILE A 182 8.21 -3.10 -13.99
CA ILE A 182 8.76 -4.08 -13.04
C ILE A 182 9.67 -5.07 -13.75
N GLU A 183 9.23 -5.64 -14.88
CA GLU A 183 10.00 -6.60 -15.66
C GLU A 183 11.32 -6.00 -16.18
N GLN A 184 11.28 -4.77 -16.69
CA GLN A 184 12.49 -4.07 -17.14
C GLN A 184 13.47 -3.84 -16.00
N LYS A 185 13.00 -3.30 -14.87
CA LYS A 185 13.84 -3.00 -13.70
C LYS A 185 14.38 -4.25 -12.99
N ALA A 186 13.68 -5.37 -13.11
CA ALA A 186 14.10 -6.66 -12.57
C ALA A 186 15.36 -7.23 -13.25
N LEU A 187 15.68 -6.77 -14.46
CA LEU A 187 16.86 -7.20 -15.21
C LEU A 187 18.17 -6.55 -14.72
N GLU A 188 18.09 -5.49 -13.94
CA GLU A 188 19.27 -4.81 -13.41
C GLU A 188 20.10 -5.74 -12.50
N ASP A 189 21.40 -5.55 -12.50
CA ASP A 189 22.31 -6.32 -11.65
C ASP A 189 22.35 -5.83 -10.21
N ILE A 190 22.66 -6.75 -9.30
CA ILE A 190 22.93 -6.49 -7.88
C ILE A 190 24.37 -6.87 -7.54
N ALA A 191 24.97 -6.14 -6.61
CA ALA A 191 26.33 -6.45 -6.16
C ALA A 191 26.42 -7.71 -5.27
N LEU A 192 25.28 -8.11 -4.67
CA LEU A 192 25.22 -9.28 -3.78
C LEU A 192 25.31 -10.58 -4.59
N LYS A 193 26.35 -11.39 -4.30
CA LYS A 193 26.58 -12.69 -4.96
C LYS A 193 26.01 -13.87 -4.20
N ASP A 194 25.77 -13.72 -2.90
CA ASP A 194 25.22 -14.78 -2.07
C ASP A 194 23.76 -15.05 -2.43
N LYS A 195 23.32 -16.28 -2.25
CA LYS A 195 21.90 -16.62 -2.30
C LYS A 195 21.20 -16.07 -1.05
N PHE A 196 19.96 -15.60 -1.21
CA PHE A 196 19.28 -14.91 -0.12
C PHE A 196 17.76 -15.07 -0.13
N ILE A 197 17.19 -14.93 1.06
CA ILE A 197 15.77 -14.68 1.31
C ILE A 197 15.60 -13.15 1.34
N LEU A 198 14.58 -12.62 0.69
CA LEU A 198 14.34 -11.17 0.63
C LEU A 198 13.11 -10.77 1.43
N SER A 199 13.22 -9.65 2.13
CA SER A 199 12.07 -8.90 2.67
C SER A 199 12.19 -7.44 2.29
N VAL A 200 11.07 -6.80 1.95
CA VAL A 200 11.04 -5.38 1.57
C VAL A 200 9.93 -4.66 2.32
N GLY A 201 10.26 -3.59 3.00
CA GLY A 201 9.27 -2.79 3.72
C GLY A 201 9.90 -1.78 4.69
N ARG A 202 9.09 -0.83 5.15
CA ARG A 202 9.55 0.14 6.16
C ARG A 202 9.98 -0.58 7.44
N LEU A 203 11.03 -0.11 8.07
CA LEU A 203 11.50 -0.63 9.34
C LEU A 203 10.65 -0.04 10.48
N ASP A 204 9.40 -0.51 10.58
CA ASP A 204 8.42 -0.12 11.60
C ASP A 204 7.72 -1.34 12.22
N LYS A 205 6.94 -1.11 13.27
CA LYS A 205 6.24 -2.18 14.00
C LYS A 205 5.22 -2.93 13.14
N GLY A 206 4.63 -2.27 12.14
CA GLY A 206 3.64 -2.88 11.26
C GLY A 206 4.24 -3.95 10.34
N LYS A 207 5.48 -3.76 9.90
CA LYS A 207 6.19 -4.73 9.03
C LYS A 207 6.85 -5.87 9.80
N ASN A 208 7.03 -5.74 11.11
CA ASN A 208 7.47 -6.79 12.04
C ASN A 208 8.71 -7.57 11.61
N HIS A 209 9.72 -6.85 11.09
CA HIS A 209 11.00 -7.48 10.69
C HIS A 209 11.70 -8.19 11.86
N ALA A 210 11.46 -7.78 13.12
CA ALA A 210 12.00 -8.44 14.29
C ALA A 210 11.54 -9.90 14.40
N LEU A 211 10.24 -10.17 14.17
CA LEU A 211 9.71 -11.54 14.13
C LEU A 211 10.37 -12.36 13.01
N LEU A 212 10.55 -11.77 11.81
CA LEU A 212 11.22 -12.43 10.70
C LEU A 212 12.67 -12.79 11.03
N ILE A 213 13.43 -11.87 11.65
CA ILE A 213 14.82 -12.10 12.06
C ILE A 213 14.90 -13.22 13.11
N ARG A 214 14.02 -13.24 14.12
CA ARG A 214 13.97 -14.31 15.15
C ARG A 214 13.62 -15.66 14.54
N ALA A 215 12.65 -15.72 13.64
CA ALA A 215 12.29 -16.93 12.92
C ALA A 215 13.45 -17.44 12.06
N TYR A 216 14.12 -16.52 11.35
CA TYR A 216 15.30 -16.83 10.52
C TYR A 216 16.47 -17.36 11.37
N ALA A 217 16.72 -16.81 12.56
CA ALA A 217 17.79 -17.25 13.47
C ALA A 217 17.73 -18.75 13.81
N ARG A 218 16.55 -19.35 13.73
CA ARG A 218 16.30 -20.76 14.01
C ARG A 218 16.58 -21.68 12.80
N LEU A 219 16.76 -21.11 11.61
CA LEU A 219 17.04 -21.88 10.40
C LEU A 219 18.50 -22.34 10.35
N LYS A 220 18.72 -23.57 9.89
CA LYS A 220 20.04 -24.06 9.50
C LYS A 220 20.22 -23.85 8.00
N THR A 221 20.78 -22.72 7.60
CA THR A 221 20.91 -22.34 6.20
C THR A 221 22.11 -21.44 5.96
N ASP A 222 22.65 -21.52 4.73
CA ASP A 222 23.68 -20.59 4.23
C ASP A 222 23.07 -19.43 3.43
N LEU A 223 21.75 -19.44 3.19
CA LEU A 223 21.07 -18.30 2.56
C LEU A 223 21.13 -17.09 3.52
N LYS A 224 21.48 -15.94 3.00
CA LYS A 224 21.38 -14.69 3.77
C LYS A 224 19.92 -14.20 3.86
N LEU A 225 19.58 -13.47 4.90
CA LEU A 225 18.35 -12.70 4.96
C LEU A 225 18.67 -11.25 4.59
N VAL A 226 18.12 -10.78 3.47
CA VAL A 226 18.26 -9.40 3.01
C VAL A 226 16.98 -8.65 3.30
N ILE A 227 17.09 -7.49 3.95
CA ILE A 227 15.98 -6.61 4.25
C ILE A 227 16.24 -5.25 3.59
N LEU A 228 15.35 -4.86 2.67
CA LEU A 228 15.36 -3.55 2.02
C LEU A 228 14.32 -2.64 2.68
N GLY A 229 14.76 -1.47 3.09
CA GLY A 229 13.90 -0.43 3.66
C GLY A 229 14.59 0.42 4.70
N GLU A 230 13.93 1.50 5.06
CA GLU A 230 14.35 2.43 6.11
C GLU A 230 13.20 2.63 7.10
N GLY A 231 13.51 3.04 8.33
CA GLY A 231 12.50 3.34 9.32
C GLY A 231 13.05 3.49 10.72
N VAL A 232 12.16 3.83 11.64
CA VAL A 232 12.51 4.20 13.02
C VAL A 232 13.05 3.04 13.87
N LEU A 233 12.85 1.79 13.43
CA LEU A 233 13.33 0.60 14.16
C LEU A 233 14.70 0.11 13.67
N LYS A 234 15.40 0.85 12.80
CA LYS A 234 16.70 0.41 12.25
C LYS A 234 17.70 0.01 13.33
N ASP A 235 17.91 0.86 14.33
CA ASP A 235 18.88 0.62 15.41
C ASP A 235 18.45 -0.56 16.30
N GLU A 236 17.15 -0.69 16.58
CA GLU A 236 16.61 -1.83 17.33
C GLU A 236 16.83 -3.16 16.57
N LEU A 237 16.65 -3.16 15.25
CA LEU A 237 16.88 -4.35 14.43
C LEU A 237 18.38 -4.70 14.34
N LEU A 238 19.26 -3.72 14.25
CA LEU A 238 20.71 -3.93 14.29
C LEU A 238 21.16 -4.51 15.64
N ALA A 239 20.60 -4.02 16.74
CA ALA A 239 20.85 -4.58 18.07
C ALA A 239 20.38 -6.03 18.19
N LEU A 240 19.20 -6.36 17.66
CA LEU A 240 18.66 -7.72 17.62
C LEU A 240 19.54 -8.66 16.77
N ILE A 241 20.00 -8.20 15.60
CA ILE A 241 20.91 -8.98 14.73
C ILE A 241 22.19 -9.34 15.49
N LYS A 242 22.77 -8.37 16.20
CA LYS A 242 23.96 -8.58 17.04
C LYS A 242 23.71 -9.51 18.21
N GLU A 243 22.59 -9.35 18.94
CA GLU A 243 22.16 -10.23 20.04
C GLU A 243 22.10 -11.70 19.60
N LEU A 244 21.62 -11.94 18.37
CA LEU A 244 21.47 -13.28 17.80
C LEU A 244 22.72 -13.78 17.06
N ASN A 245 23.83 -13.04 17.04
CA ASN A 245 25.07 -13.33 16.32
C ASN A 245 24.84 -13.58 14.81
N LEU A 246 24.05 -12.70 14.17
CA LEU A 246 23.64 -12.84 12.77
C LEU A 246 24.21 -11.74 11.85
N GLU A 247 25.23 -10.98 12.28
CA GLU A 247 25.80 -9.84 11.55
C GLU A 247 26.27 -10.21 10.13
N GLU A 248 26.78 -11.42 9.98
CA GLU A 248 27.25 -11.95 8.68
C GLU A 248 26.11 -12.55 7.82
N LYS A 249 24.92 -12.78 8.41
CA LYS A 249 23.80 -13.49 7.77
C LYS A 249 22.60 -12.62 7.47
N VAL A 250 22.35 -11.57 8.25
CA VAL A 250 21.21 -10.67 8.10
C VAL A 250 21.70 -9.28 7.67
N LEU A 251 21.31 -8.85 6.47
CA LEU A 251 21.77 -7.62 5.84
C LEU A 251 20.63 -6.60 5.76
N LEU A 252 20.75 -5.47 6.48
CA LEU A 252 19.87 -4.30 6.31
C LEU A 252 20.51 -3.38 5.27
N LEU A 253 20.08 -3.45 4.01
CA LEU A 253 20.69 -2.71 2.90
C LEU A 253 20.16 -1.27 2.73
N GLY A 254 19.18 -0.87 3.57
CA GLY A 254 18.55 0.43 3.44
C GLY A 254 17.49 0.49 2.33
N PHE A 255 17.11 1.72 1.95
CA PHE A 255 16.13 1.95 0.90
C PHE A 255 16.79 1.83 -0.48
N ASP A 256 16.19 1.04 -1.36
CA ASP A 256 16.51 1.01 -2.79
C ASP A 256 15.24 1.37 -3.58
N ASN A 257 15.36 2.26 -4.56
CA ASN A 257 14.26 2.68 -5.42
C ASN A 257 13.87 1.60 -6.44
N ASN A 258 14.75 0.60 -6.66
CA ASN A 258 14.50 -0.56 -7.49
C ASN A 258 14.63 -1.88 -6.70
N PRO A 259 13.64 -2.26 -5.87
CA PRO A 259 13.67 -3.54 -5.16
C PRO A 259 13.49 -4.74 -6.10
N TYR A 260 13.01 -4.53 -7.32
CA TYR A 260 12.66 -5.59 -8.27
C TYR A 260 13.88 -6.41 -8.71
N LYS A 261 15.05 -5.78 -8.85
CA LYS A 261 16.31 -6.49 -9.15
C LYS A 261 16.71 -7.49 -8.07
N TYR A 262 16.36 -7.22 -6.80
CA TYR A 262 16.56 -8.18 -5.70
C TYR A 262 15.45 -9.23 -5.69
N MET A 263 14.18 -8.85 -5.91
CA MET A 263 13.05 -9.77 -5.98
C MET A 263 13.27 -10.84 -7.06
N ALA A 264 13.76 -10.45 -8.23
CA ALA A 264 14.01 -11.39 -9.34
C ALA A 264 15.13 -12.41 -9.05
N LYS A 265 16.04 -12.10 -8.12
CA LYS A 265 17.23 -12.91 -7.81
C LYS A 265 17.15 -13.64 -6.46
N CYS A 266 16.15 -13.38 -5.63
CA CYS A 266 16.00 -14.05 -4.34
C CYS A 266 15.55 -15.52 -4.51
N GLU A 267 15.91 -16.36 -3.55
CA GLU A 267 15.39 -17.73 -3.49
C GLU A 267 13.88 -17.73 -3.23
N PHE A 268 13.44 -16.92 -2.26
CA PHE A 268 12.05 -16.63 -2.00
C PHE A 268 11.90 -15.32 -1.23
N PHE A 269 10.68 -14.79 -1.23
CA PHE A 269 10.31 -13.55 -0.54
C PHE A 269 9.60 -13.87 0.77
N ALA A 270 9.96 -13.19 1.87
CA ALA A 270 9.36 -13.36 3.19
C ALA A 270 8.75 -12.06 3.68
N PHE A 271 7.50 -12.10 4.16
CA PHE A 271 6.75 -10.94 4.58
C PHE A 271 6.03 -11.19 5.90
N ALA A 272 6.42 -10.43 6.95
CA ALA A 272 5.96 -10.65 8.33
C ALA A 272 4.97 -9.59 8.82
N SER A 273 4.35 -8.84 7.93
CA SER A 273 3.50 -7.70 8.31
C SER A 273 2.32 -8.12 9.19
N VAL A 274 2.04 -7.32 10.22
CA VAL A 274 0.92 -7.56 11.14
C VAL A 274 -0.40 -7.12 10.52
N PHE A 275 -0.38 -6.06 9.73
CA PHE A 275 -1.55 -5.55 9.01
C PHE A 275 -1.16 -4.80 7.74
N GLU A 276 -2.01 -4.90 6.75
CA GLU A 276 -1.93 -4.16 5.48
C GLU A 276 -3.36 -3.77 5.05
N GLY A 277 -3.45 -2.91 4.04
CA GLY A 277 -4.66 -2.80 3.25
C GLY A 277 -4.61 -3.83 2.11
N PHE A 278 -3.89 -3.48 1.03
CA PHE A 278 -3.52 -4.42 -0.05
C PHE A 278 -2.08 -4.13 -0.44
N SER A 279 -1.17 -5.04 -0.15
CA SER A 279 0.27 -4.76 -0.18
C SER A 279 0.85 -4.76 -1.60
N ASN A 280 1.29 -3.59 -2.10
CA ASN A 280 1.95 -3.47 -3.40
C ASN A 280 3.18 -4.37 -3.50
N VAL A 281 4.01 -4.42 -2.43
CA VAL A 281 5.25 -5.20 -2.45
C VAL A 281 5.03 -6.70 -2.63
N LEU A 282 3.88 -7.21 -2.16
CA LEU A 282 3.52 -8.61 -2.40
C LEU A 282 3.12 -8.85 -3.86
N ILE A 283 2.35 -7.93 -4.47
CA ILE A 283 2.01 -8.04 -5.90
C ILE A 283 3.27 -7.89 -6.75
N GLU A 284 4.16 -6.96 -6.40
CA GLU A 284 5.44 -6.74 -7.06
C GLU A 284 6.37 -7.95 -6.96
N SER A 285 6.40 -8.64 -5.80
CA SER A 285 7.17 -9.88 -5.64
C SER A 285 6.64 -11.00 -6.54
N LEU A 286 5.31 -11.12 -6.67
CA LEU A 286 4.70 -12.06 -7.62
C LEU A 286 5.02 -11.70 -9.08
N ALA A 287 5.04 -10.41 -9.44
CA ALA A 287 5.43 -9.94 -10.77
C ALA A 287 6.89 -10.32 -11.11
N CYS A 288 7.78 -10.32 -10.11
CA CYS A 288 9.16 -10.79 -10.23
C CYS A 288 9.30 -12.33 -10.12
N SER A 289 8.22 -13.10 -10.16
CA SER A 289 8.20 -14.55 -10.03
C SER A 289 8.77 -15.08 -8.70
N CYS A 290 8.61 -14.35 -7.59
CA CYS A 290 8.99 -14.86 -6.28
C CYS A 290 8.03 -15.96 -5.80
N ALA A 291 8.57 -17.00 -5.19
CA ALA A 291 7.81 -17.76 -4.21
C ALA A 291 7.71 -16.94 -2.92
N VAL A 292 6.57 -16.93 -2.27
CA VAL A 292 6.29 -16.02 -1.14
C VAL A 292 5.88 -16.79 0.11
N VAL A 293 6.48 -16.43 1.26
CA VAL A 293 5.95 -16.72 2.61
C VAL A 293 5.41 -15.43 3.18
N CYS A 294 4.14 -15.40 3.55
CA CYS A 294 3.46 -14.19 4.00
C CYS A 294 2.63 -14.48 5.24
N THR A 295 2.63 -13.57 6.21
CA THR A 295 1.66 -13.61 7.30
C THR A 295 0.23 -13.45 6.77
N ASP A 296 -0.70 -14.23 7.30
CA ASP A 296 -2.13 -14.19 6.95
C ASP A 296 -2.83 -12.99 7.63
N HIS A 297 -2.38 -11.78 7.29
CA HIS A 297 -2.97 -10.57 7.82
C HIS A 297 -4.40 -10.34 7.27
N LYS A 298 -5.28 -9.77 8.06
CA LYS A 298 -6.72 -9.69 7.85
C LYS A 298 -7.16 -9.18 6.47
N SER A 299 -6.40 -8.29 5.86
CA SER A 299 -6.77 -7.67 4.57
C SER A 299 -5.75 -7.97 3.50
N GLY A 300 -6.20 -8.50 2.37
CA GLY A 300 -5.40 -8.66 1.14
C GLY A 300 -4.54 -9.93 1.06
N ALA A 301 -4.07 -10.53 2.16
CA ALA A 301 -3.19 -11.70 2.09
C ALA A 301 -3.90 -12.89 1.42
N ARG A 302 -5.04 -13.32 1.95
CA ARG A 302 -5.84 -14.42 1.35
C ARG A 302 -6.37 -14.07 -0.03
N GLU A 303 -6.73 -12.82 -0.28
CA GLU A 303 -7.16 -12.38 -1.60
C GLU A 303 -6.05 -12.49 -2.64
N LEU A 304 -4.79 -12.29 -2.22
CA LEU A 304 -3.64 -12.36 -3.10
C LEU A 304 -3.14 -13.79 -3.31
N PHE A 305 -3.09 -14.58 -2.24
CA PHE A 305 -2.47 -15.90 -2.26
C PHE A 305 -3.48 -17.06 -2.31
N GLY A 306 -4.79 -16.78 -2.16
CA GLY A 306 -5.80 -17.83 -2.00
C GLY A 306 -5.57 -18.61 -0.69
N ASP A 307 -6.05 -19.85 -0.65
CA ASP A 307 -5.72 -20.79 0.43
C ASP A 307 -4.44 -21.55 0.04
N ASP A 308 -3.28 -20.85 0.16
CA ASP A 308 -1.95 -21.34 -0.24
C ASP A 308 -1.78 -21.73 -1.72
N GLU A 309 -2.59 -21.17 -2.62
CA GLU A 309 -2.50 -21.46 -4.03
C GLU A 309 -1.31 -20.77 -4.72
N PHE A 310 -1.01 -19.50 -4.32
CA PHE A 310 -0.01 -18.65 -4.96
C PHE A 310 1.15 -18.27 -4.04
N GLY A 311 1.15 -18.72 -2.79
CA GLY A 311 2.16 -18.47 -1.77
C GLY A 311 1.76 -19.11 -0.47
N LEU A 312 2.69 -19.27 0.45
CA LEU A 312 2.47 -19.92 1.75
C LEU A 312 2.05 -18.89 2.80
N LEU A 313 0.88 -19.08 3.39
CA LEU A 313 0.37 -18.23 4.47
C LEU A 313 0.76 -18.79 5.84
N VAL A 314 1.18 -17.91 6.74
CA VAL A 314 1.55 -18.23 8.12
C VAL A 314 0.82 -17.32 9.10
N GLU A 315 0.65 -17.77 10.34
CA GLU A 315 -0.07 -16.98 11.34
C GLU A 315 0.60 -15.64 11.64
N VAL A 316 -0.22 -14.61 11.80
CA VAL A 316 0.24 -13.26 12.16
C VAL A 316 0.83 -13.28 13.57
N ASP A 317 1.94 -12.57 13.75
CA ASP A 317 2.64 -12.39 15.04
C ASP A 317 3.03 -13.70 15.74
N ASN A 318 3.18 -14.78 14.96
CA ASN A 318 3.59 -16.11 15.44
C ASN A 318 4.96 -16.48 14.86
N GLU A 319 6.00 -16.37 15.70
CA GLU A 319 7.38 -16.68 15.32
C GLU A 319 7.54 -18.14 14.87
N ASN A 320 6.87 -19.08 15.56
CA ASN A 320 6.98 -20.49 15.20
C ASN A 320 6.32 -20.80 13.86
N SER A 321 5.17 -20.20 13.58
CA SER A 321 4.51 -20.33 12.29
C SER A 321 5.36 -19.73 11.16
N MET A 322 5.97 -18.56 11.37
CA MET A 322 6.91 -17.96 10.41
C MET A 322 8.13 -18.87 10.21
N PHE A 323 8.73 -19.40 11.28
CA PHE A 323 9.85 -20.34 11.19
C PHE A 323 9.49 -21.59 10.36
N GLN A 324 8.32 -22.18 10.59
CA GLN A 324 7.89 -23.36 9.83
C GLN A 324 7.66 -23.00 8.34
N GLY A 325 7.06 -21.84 8.06
CA GLY A 325 6.88 -21.36 6.69
C GLY A 325 8.21 -21.15 5.96
N LEU A 326 9.17 -20.49 6.60
CA LEU A 326 10.52 -20.31 6.03
C LEU A 326 11.23 -21.65 5.82
N LYS A 327 11.13 -22.58 6.78
CA LYS A 327 11.72 -23.91 6.69
C LYS A 327 11.12 -24.72 5.55
N THR A 328 9.80 -24.75 5.44
CA THR A 328 9.09 -25.41 4.33
C THR A 328 9.55 -24.86 2.98
N MET A 329 9.60 -23.53 2.84
CA MET A 329 10.04 -22.90 1.60
C MET A 329 11.52 -23.15 1.29
N LEU A 330 12.36 -23.36 2.30
CA LEU A 330 13.77 -23.69 2.15
C LEU A 330 13.96 -25.15 1.71
N GLU A 331 13.23 -26.09 2.29
CA GLU A 331 13.42 -27.55 2.13
C GLU A 331 12.62 -28.12 0.94
N ASP A 332 11.47 -27.52 0.58
CA ASP A 332 10.62 -28.01 -0.52
C ASP A 332 10.84 -27.24 -1.83
N ASP A 333 11.81 -27.69 -2.59
CA ASP A 333 12.12 -27.16 -3.94
C ASP A 333 10.94 -27.28 -4.92
N LYS A 334 10.11 -28.33 -4.81
CA LYS A 334 8.98 -28.53 -5.72
C LYS A 334 7.90 -27.51 -5.46
N LEU A 335 7.56 -27.27 -4.19
CA LEU A 335 6.60 -26.24 -3.78
C LEU A 335 7.10 -24.86 -4.19
N ARG A 336 8.36 -24.53 -3.91
CA ARG A 336 8.96 -23.25 -4.27
C ARG A 336 8.91 -22.99 -5.78
N LYS A 337 9.22 -23.98 -6.60
CA LYS A 337 9.11 -23.90 -8.07
C LYS A 337 7.66 -23.75 -8.53
N ALA A 338 6.72 -24.47 -7.90
CA ALA A 338 5.30 -24.37 -8.21
C ALA A 338 4.78 -22.93 -7.97
N TYR A 339 5.14 -22.30 -6.85
CA TYR A 339 4.78 -20.92 -6.58
C TYR A 339 5.41 -19.94 -7.57
N LYS A 340 6.71 -20.06 -7.85
CA LYS A 340 7.40 -19.24 -8.85
C LYS A 340 6.71 -19.29 -10.23
N ASN A 341 6.27 -20.45 -10.66
CA ASN A 341 5.61 -20.63 -11.95
C ASN A 341 4.22 -19.99 -12.03
N LYS A 342 3.48 -19.94 -10.92
CA LYS A 342 2.13 -19.34 -10.84
C LYS A 342 2.17 -17.83 -10.59
N ALA A 343 3.25 -17.32 -10.01
CA ALA A 343 3.34 -15.96 -9.48
C ALA A 343 3.00 -14.87 -10.52
N LYS A 344 3.65 -14.88 -11.69
CA LYS A 344 3.37 -13.88 -12.75
C LYS A 344 1.92 -13.93 -13.24
N THR A 345 1.34 -15.11 -13.36
CA THR A 345 -0.06 -15.27 -13.78
C THR A 345 -0.98 -14.60 -12.76
N ARG A 346 -0.69 -14.75 -11.47
CA ARG A 346 -1.45 -14.07 -10.41
C ARG A 346 -1.26 -12.55 -10.45
N ALA A 347 -0.03 -12.06 -10.64
CA ALA A 347 0.28 -10.64 -10.73
C ALA A 347 -0.46 -9.92 -11.87
N LYS A 348 -0.71 -10.58 -13.01
CA LYS A 348 -1.49 -10.03 -14.14
C LYS A 348 -2.90 -9.59 -13.76
N ALA A 349 -3.48 -10.13 -12.69
CA ALA A 349 -4.78 -9.69 -12.20
C ALA A 349 -4.77 -8.24 -11.70
N PHE A 350 -3.60 -7.69 -11.38
CA PHE A 350 -3.39 -6.37 -10.79
C PHE A 350 -2.63 -5.41 -11.74
N ASP A 351 -2.53 -5.77 -13.02
CA ASP A 351 -1.89 -4.93 -14.03
C ASP A 351 -2.60 -3.58 -14.18
N LYS A 352 -1.81 -2.52 -14.38
CA LYS A 352 -2.27 -1.13 -14.50
C LYS A 352 -3.40 -0.95 -15.50
N ILE A 353 -3.37 -1.67 -16.64
CA ILE A 353 -4.41 -1.54 -17.68
C ILE A 353 -5.75 -2.10 -17.18
N LYS A 354 -5.71 -3.24 -16.49
CA LYS A 354 -6.93 -3.86 -15.93
C LYS A 354 -7.52 -3.00 -14.82
N ILE A 355 -6.71 -2.59 -13.85
CA ILE A 355 -7.17 -1.78 -12.73
C ILE A 355 -7.63 -0.39 -13.20
N ALA A 356 -6.95 0.21 -14.18
CA ALA A 356 -7.40 1.48 -14.76
C ALA A 356 -8.76 1.36 -15.47
N ARG A 357 -9.05 0.22 -16.12
CA ARG A 357 -10.37 -0.05 -16.71
C ARG A 357 -11.46 -0.07 -15.64
N ASP A 358 -11.21 -0.75 -14.51
CA ASP A 358 -12.14 -0.77 -13.39
C ASP A 358 -12.31 0.63 -12.78
N ALA A 359 -11.22 1.37 -12.59
CA ALA A 359 -11.26 2.76 -12.12
C ALA A 359 -12.08 3.66 -13.07
N LEU A 360 -11.86 3.56 -14.40
CA LEU A 360 -12.62 4.33 -15.39
C LEU A 360 -14.12 4.03 -15.32
N LYS A 361 -14.51 2.75 -15.17
CA LYS A 361 -15.91 2.36 -14.96
C LYS A 361 -16.51 3.05 -13.74
N TYR A 362 -15.79 3.08 -12.63
CA TYR A 362 -16.25 3.68 -11.38
C TYR A 362 -16.26 5.22 -11.40
N LEU A 363 -15.37 5.84 -12.16
CA LEU A 363 -15.28 7.31 -12.25
C LEU A 363 -16.27 7.90 -13.24
N LEU A 364 -16.63 7.17 -14.31
CA LEU A 364 -17.60 7.61 -15.30
C LEU A 364 -19.06 7.39 -14.88
N GLY A 365 -19.33 6.50 -13.93
CA GLY A 365 -20.64 6.21 -13.36
C GLY A 365 -21.30 5.04 -14.01
#